data_51e099d1f1861388683a931125e157de
#
_entry.id   51e099d1f1861388683a931125e157de
#
_cell.length_a   1.000
_cell.length_b   1.000
_cell.length_c   1.000
_cell.angle_alpha   90.00
_cell.angle_beta   90.00
_cell.angle_gamma   90.00
#
_symmetry.space_group_name_H-M   'P 1'
#
loop_
_entity.id
_entity.type
_entity.pdbx_description
1 polymer ?
#
loop_
_entity_poly.entity_id
_entity_poly.type
_entity_poly.pdbx_seq_one_letter_code
_entity_poly.pdbx_strand_id
1 'polypeptide(L)'
;LQEIKKEQYSKVKTLIHHKETCCPTFVYSILEQTIPGVVYADDQSFLIGTSSGIYYVAGDERNQNVNEFIVKLYNKRAKSKKRFTLFSPNRSWDSVVKTVLHDELNQMMRYSFSQQISAKKAFQLPKGVTLKRINEDIISSSTEFQKAYYEEYWGSVSNFLKNGFGFAVLYDNYVVSECTSIFLGGDRAEMDIYTHEEYRGMGFAYIAGSKFINDCLENGVSPCWDCDVSNKSSIHLAKKLGFKISTKYSIFFKKIRLKKTLPRKGLFLSTKLTGNIMLIHMNSFRHLK
;
A
#
# COMPACT_ATOMS: atom_id res chain seq x y z
N LEU A 1 22.25 -2.68 -13.01
CA LEU A 1 21.69 -3.35 -11.84
C LEU A 1 21.59 -4.85 -12.05
N GLN A 2 21.91 -5.64 -11.01
CA GLN A 2 21.77 -7.09 -10.99
C GLN A 2 20.86 -7.48 -9.83
N GLU A 3 20.16 -8.61 -10.00
CA GLU A 3 19.42 -9.21 -8.91
C GLU A 3 20.41 -9.77 -7.89
N ILE A 4 20.30 -9.35 -6.64
CA ILE A 4 21.17 -9.81 -5.56
C ILE A 4 20.52 -10.97 -4.80
N LYS A 5 21.37 -11.84 -4.26
CA LYS A 5 20.91 -12.99 -3.47
C LYS A 5 20.38 -12.54 -2.09
N LYS A 6 19.49 -13.32 -1.52
CA LYS A 6 18.83 -13.04 -0.24
C LYS A 6 19.81 -12.85 0.94
N GLU A 7 20.95 -13.55 0.89
CA GLU A 7 22.02 -13.43 1.89
C GLU A 7 22.63 -12.02 1.94
N GLN A 8 22.46 -11.23 0.87
CA GLN A 8 22.99 -9.88 0.75
C GLN A 8 21.96 -8.79 1.19
N TYR A 9 20.70 -9.17 1.49
CA TYR A 9 19.64 -8.22 1.82
C TYR A 9 19.94 -7.41 3.09
N SER A 10 20.65 -7.99 4.05
CA SER A 10 21.08 -7.28 5.27
C SER A 10 21.94 -6.05 4.97
N LYS A 11 22.83 -6.12 3.98
CA LYS A 11 23.67 -4.99 3.56
C LYS A 11 22.83 -3.85 3.00
N VAL A 12 21.83 -4.17 2.17
CA VAL A 12 20.92 -3.16 1.61
C VAL A 12 20.06 -2.53 2.71
N LYS A 13 19.58 -3.32 3.67
CA LYS A 13 18.83 -2.82 4.84
C LYS A 13 19.63 -1.76 5.61
N THR A 14 20.90 -2.00 5.88
CA THR A 14 21.78 -1.04 6.56
C THR A 14 21.93 0.27 5.76
N LEU A 15 22.11 0.19 4.44
CA LEU A 15 22.24 1.37 3.60
C LEU A 15 20.99 2.25 3.58
N ILE A 16 19.81 1.62 3.58
CA ILE A 16 18.52 2.32 3.60
C ILE A 16 18.33 3.08 4.90
N HIS A 17 18.61 2.46 6.04
CA HIS A 17 18.47 3.11 7.36
C HIS A 17 19.31 4.38 7.50
N HIS A 18 20.47 4.46 6.85
CA HIS A 18 21.38 5.59 6.96
C HIS A 18 21.09 6.73 5.95
N LYS A 19 20.42 6.45 4.84
CA LYS A 19 20.32 7.41 3.73
C LYS A 19 18.91 7.93 3.44
N GLU A 20 17.86 7.22 3.84
CA GLU A 20 16.51 7.51 3.35
C GLU A 20 15.54 7.85 4.48
N THR A 21 14.96 9.05 4.41
CA THR A 21 13.98 9.54 5.40
C THR A 21 12.57 8.99 5.18
N CYS A 22 12.27 8.48 3.99
CA CYS A 22 10.93 7.99 3.62
C CYS A 22 11.02 6.68 2.84
N CYS A 23 11.30 5.59 3.55
CA CYS A 23 11.31 4.25 2.96
C CYS A 23 9.98 3.53 3.25
N PRO A 24 9.25 3.07 2.23
CA PRO A 24 7.99 2.35 2.39
C PRO A 24 8.15 1.03 3.16
N THR A 25 7.14 0.64 3.94
CA THR A 25 7.15 -0.56 4.76
C THR A 25 7.41 -1.84 3.97
N PHE A 26 6.87 -1.96 2.74
CA PHE A 26 7.07 -3.16 1.91
C PHE A 26 8.54 -3.43 1.59
N VAL A 27 9.39 -2.41 1.57
CA VAL A 27 10.83 -2.56 1.35
C VAL A 27 11.45 -3.39 2.47
N TYR A 28 11.13 -3.07 3.72
CA TYR A 28 11.58 -3.84 4.88
C TYR A 28 10.99 -5.25 4.87
N SER A 29 9.70 -5.38 4.51
CA SER A 29 9.04 -6.69 4.38
C SER A 29 9.76 -7.61 3.41
N ILE A 30 10.25 -7.09 2.27
CA ILE A 30 11.03 -7.86 1.29
C ILE A 30 12.42 -8.19 1.83
N LEU A 31 13.12 -7.22 2.42
CA LEU A 31 14.47 -7.41 2.95
C LEU A 31 14.50 -8.39 4.14
N GLU A 32 13.43 -8.47 4.91
CA GLU A 32 13.22 -9.43 5.99
C GLU A 32 12.58 -10.74 5.52
N GLN A 33 12.27 -10.84 4.23
CA GLN A 33 11.70 -12.03 3.59
C GLN A 33 10.32 -12.43 4.17
N THR A 34 9.58 -11.49 4.75
CA THR A 34 8.21 -11.72 5.23
C THR A 34 7.21 -11.73 4.08
N ILE A 35 7.53 -11.09 2.95
CA ILE A 35 6.76 -11.16 1.72
C ILE A 35 7.65 -11.49 0.52
N PRO A 36 7.09 -12.09 -0.55
CA PRO A 36 7.86 -12.36 -1.77
C PRO A 36 8.20 -11.05 -2.50
N GLY A 37 9.45 -10.93 -2.93
CA GLY A 37 9.95 -9.78 -3.66
C GLY A 37 11.34 -9.99 -4.23
N VAL A 38 11.88 -8.96 -4.87
CA VAL A 38 13.17 -8.97 -5.54
C VAL A 38 13.94 -7.69 -5.25
N VAL A 39 15.25 -7.81 -5.12
CA VAL A 39 16.16 -6.68 -4.92
C VAL A 39 17.18 -6.66 -6.05
N TYR A 40 17.22 -5.55 -6.77
CA TYR A 40 18.25 -5.24 -7.76
C TYR A 40 19.16 -4.17 -7.20
N ALA A 41 20.45 -4.37 -7.25
CA ALA A 41 21.41 -3.41 -6.72
C ALA A 41 22.70 -3.35 -7.55
N ASP A 42 23.39 -2.25 -7.41
CA ASP A 42 24.82 -2.07 -7.69
C ASP A 42 25.45 -1.29 -6.51
N ASP A 43 26.68 -0.79 -6.67
CA ASP A 43 27.40 -0.13 -5.59
C ASP A 43 26.79 1.23 -5.17
N GLN A 44 25.95 1.83 -6.00
CA GLN A 44 25.46 3.20 -5.82
C GLN A 44 23.95 3.30 -5.64
N SER A 45 23.18 2.33 -6.17
CA SER A 45 21.74 2.42 -6.28
C SER A 45 21.09 1.05 -6.15
N PHE A 46 19.82 1.04 -5.74
CA PHE A 46 19.02 -0.18 -5.67
C PHE A 46 17.58 0.08 -6.06
N LEU A 47 16.94 -0.99 -6.55
CA LEU A 47 15.51 -1.04 -6.84
C LEU A 47 14.93 -2.29 -6.19
N ILE A 48 13.96 -2.11 -5.31
CA ILE A 48 13.31 -3.18 -4.56
C ILE A 48 11.87 -3.28 -5.01
N GLY A 49 11.40 -4.48 -5.29
CA GLY A 49 10.07 -4.67 -5.83
C GLY A 49 9.33 -5.88 -5.29
N THR A 50 8.02 -5.74 -5.07
CA THR A 50 7.10 -6.85 -4.80
C THR A 50 6.86 -7.65 -6.09
N SER A 51 6.46 -8.91 -5.96
CA SER A 51 6.01 -9.72 -7.10
C SER A 51 4.79 -9.12 -7.82
N SER A 52 3.93 -8.40 -7.10
CA SER A 52 2.75 -7.70 -7.65
C SER A 52 3.10 -6.45 -8.47
N GLY A 53 4.35 -5.91 -8.37
CA GLY A 53 4.83 -4.82 -9.21
C GLY A 53 4.78 -3.43 -8.57
N ILE A 54 4.93 -3.39 -7.26
CA ILE A 54 5.22 -2.18 -6.50
C ILE A 54 6.73 -2.11 -6.32
N TYR A 55 7.34 -0.99 -6.67
CA TYR A 55 8.79 -0.79 -6.65
C TYR A 55 9.15 0.45 -5.84
N TYR A 56 10.32 0.41 -5.24
CA TYR A 56 10.98 1.53 -4.61
C TYR A 56 12.40 1.64 -5.17
N VAL A 57 12.80 2.85 -5.58
CA VAL A 57 14.15 3.14 -6.05
C VAL A 57 14.85 4.05 -5.05
N ALA A 58 16.14 3.84 -4.84
CA ALA A 58 16.96 4.74 -4.02
C ALA A 58 18.45 4.67 -4.40
N GLY A 59 19.23 5.62 -3.88
CA GLY A 59 20.65 5.79 -4.18
C GLY A 59 20.91 6.99 -5.09
N ASP A 60 21.98 6.92 -5.92
CA ASP A 60 22.36 8.01 -6.82
C ASP A 60 21.44 8.06 -8.05
N GLU A 61 20.64 9.10 -8.14
CA GLU A 61 19.70 9.33 -9.26
C GLU A 61 20.39 9.60 -10.61
N ARG A 62 21.68 9.93 -10.60
CA ARG A 62 22.50 10.13 -11.81
C ARG A 62 23.03 8.82 -12.38
N ASN A 63 22.88 7.73 -11.67
CA ASN A 63 23.31 6.40 -12.10
C ASN A 63 22.53 5.92 -13.32
N GLN A 64 23.17 5.97 -14.50
CA GLN A 64 22.53 5.59 -15.77
C GLN A 64 22.07 4.13 -15.79
N ASN A 65 22.80 3.24 -15.12
CA ASN A 65 22.43 1.82 -15.07
C ASN A 65 21.06 1.59 -14.41
N VAL A 66 20.76 2.31 -13.31
CA VAL A 66 19.44 2.19 -12.67
C VAL A 66 18.36 2.85 -13.51
N ASN A 67 18.67 3.96 -14.16
CA ASN A 67 17.74 4.70 -15.01
C ASN A 67 17.30 3.85 -16.21
N GLU A 68 18.26 3.23 -16.92
CA GLU A 68 17.96 2.29 -18.00
C GLU A 68 17.21 1.05 -17.51
N PHE A 69 17.57 0.55 -16.32
CA PHE A 69 16.90 -0.62 -15.74
C PHE A 69 15.43 -0.33 -15.44
N ILE A 70 15.10 0.86 -14.91
CA ILE A 70 13.71 1.29 -14.67
C ILE A 70 12.92 1.26 -15.98
N VAL A 71 13.49 1.78 -17.08
CA VAL A 71 12.86 1.78 -18.40
C VAL A 71 12.62 0.35 -18.91
N LYS A 72 13.63 -0.51 -18.82
CA LYS A 72 13.53 -1.93 -19.23
C LYS A 72 12.44 -2.64 -18.43
N LEU A 73 12.40 -2.43 -17.11
CA LEU A 73 11.42 -3.04 -16.21
C LEU A 73 10.00 -2.53 -16.52
N TYR A 74 9.82 -1.23 -16.70
CA TYR A 74 8.55 -0.64 -17.11
C TYR A 74 8.04 -1.27 -18.41
N ASN A 75 8.87 -1.31 -19.44
CA ASN A 75 8.50 -1.86 -20.75
C ASN A 75 8.12 -3.35 -20.66
N LYS A 76 8.87 -4.15 -19.89
CA LYS A 76 8.55 -5.56 -19.64
C LYS A 76 7.18 -5.73 -18.98
N ARG A 77 6.89 -4.91 -17.95
CA ARG A 77 5.60 -4.96 -17.23
C ARG A 77 4.46 -4.44 -18.09
N ALA A 78 4.70 -3.37 -18.86
CA ALA A 78 3.70 -2.79 -19.76
C ALA A 78 3.30 -3.76 -20.88
N LYS A 79 4.28 -4.45 -21.50
CA LYS A 79 4.05 -5.48 -22.53
C LYS A 79 3.20 -6.65 -21.99
N SER A 80 3.44 -7.05 -20.75
CA SER A 80 2.71 -8.13 -20.07
C SER A 80 1.39 -7.66 -19.43
N LYS A 81 0.99 -6.41 -19.60
CA LYS A 81 -0.20 -5.80 -18.97
C LYS A 81 -0.21 -5.93 -17.43
N LYS A 82 0.97 -6.04 -16.82
CA LYS A 82 1.15 -6.15 -15.38
C LYS A 82 1.30 -4.76 -14.75
N ARG A 83 0.96 -4.67 -13.47
CA ARG A 83 1.11 -3.46 -12.65
C ARG A 83 2.56 -2.97 -12.64
N PHE A 84 2.73 -1.66 -12.74
CA PHE A 84 3.97 -0.97 -12.46
C PHE A 84 3.63 0.26 -11.62
N THR A 85 4.10 0.28 -10.38
CA THR A 85 3.98 1.41 -9.46
C THR A 85 5.34 1.64 -8.85
N LEU A 86 5.89 2.85 -9.00
CA LEU A 86 7.22 3.21 -8.53
C LEU A 86 7.13 4.30 -7.47
N PHE A 87 7.63 4.01 -6.29
CA PHE A 87 7.80 4.96 -5.19
C PHE A 87 9.11 5.71 -5.38
N SER A 88 9.03 7.03 -5.32
CA SER A 88 10.16 7.95 -5.47
C SER A 88 10.53 8.56 -4.12
N PRO A 89 11.80 8.48 -3.68
CA PRO A 89 12.20 8.95 -2.36
C PRO A 89 12.25 10.48 -2.24
N ASN A 90 12.47 11.18 -3.35
CA ASN A 90 12.69 12.64 -3.35
C ASN A 90 12.44 13.27 -4.71
N ARG A 91 12.53 14.63 -4.77
CA ARG A 91 12.27 15.40 -5.98
C ARG A 91 13.29 15.17 -7.10
N SER A 92 14.54 14.85 -6.79
CA SER A 92 15.56 14.54 -7.79
C SER A 92 15.18 13.26 -8.54
N TRP A 93 14.79 12.22 -7.84
CA TRP A 93 14.23 11.00 -8.42
C TRP A 93 12.92 11.26 -9.20
N ASP A 94 12.04 12.16 -8.72
CA ASP A 94 10.84 12.55 -9.49
C ASP A 94 11.20 13.08 -10.87
N SER A 95 12.21 13.93 -10.94
CA SER A 95 12.68 14.52 -12.20
C SER A 95 13.26 13.47 -13.13
N VAL A 96 14.08 12.56 -12.61
CA VAL A 96 14.66 11.46 -13.38
C VAL A 96 13.57 10.53 -13.92
N VAL A 97 12.62 10.08 -13.08
CA VAL A 97 11.54 9.19 -13.52
C VAL A 97 10.71 9.82 -14.65
N LYS A 98 10.41 11.13 -14.55
CA LYS A 98 9.70 11.86 -15.61
C LYS A 98 10.51 11.91 -16.90
N THR A 99 11.82 12.14 -16.80
CA THR A 99 12.70 12.22 -17.96
C THR A 99 12.83 10.87 -18.67
N VAL A 100 13.09 9.79 -17.92
CA VAL A 100 13.40 8.48 -18.54
C VAL A 100 12.16 7.70 -19.00
N LEU A 101 11.00 7.93 -18.38
CA LEU A 101 9.73 7.30 -18.77
C LEU A 101 8.79 8.25 -19.50
N HIS A 102 9.26 9.48 -19.76
CA HIS A 102 8.48 10.52 -20.43
C HIS A 102 7.05 10.60 -19.83
N ASP A 103 6.05 10.94 -20.62
CA ASP A 103 4.66 11.06 -20.16
C ASP A 103 3.88 9.73 -20.06
N GLU A 104 4.55 8.59 -19.99
CA GLU A 104 3.91 7.27 -19.92
C GLU A 104 3.28 6.97 -18.55
N LEU A 105 3.67 7.71 -17.51
CA LEU A 105 3.17 7.51 -16.15
C LEU A 105 2.31 8.69 -15.66
N ASN A 106 1.38 8.38 -14.77
CA ASN A 106 0.76 9.35 -13.88
C ASN A 106 1.60 9.50 -12.62
N GLN A 107 1.68 10.72 -12.09
CA GLN A 107 2.25 10.99 -10.79
C GLN A 107 1.12 11.26 -9.78
N MET A 108 1.25 10.71 -8.58
CA MET A 108 0.37 10.98 -7.45
C MET A 108 1.22 11.35 -6.24
N MET A 109 0.81 12.39 -5.53
CA MET A 109 1.44 12.79 -4.28
C MET A 109 0.74 12.11 -3.10
N ARG A 110 1.54 11.62 -2.16
CA ARG A 110 1.04 10.98 -0.94
C ARG A 110 1.60 11.68 0.29
N TYR A 111 0.81 11.73 1.35
CA TYR A 111 1.28 12.00 2.70
C TYR A 111 1.69 10.70 3.37
N SER A 112 2.85 10.71 4.03
CA SER A 112 3.19 9.75 5.06
C SER A 112 2.96 10.39 6.42
N PHE A 113 2.47 9.61 7.37
CA PHE A 113 2.13 10.07 8.70
C PHE A 113 2.95 9.32 9.74
N SER A 114 3.38 10.02 10.77
CA SER A 114 3.93 9.45 11.99
C SER A 114 2.91 9.48 13.10
N GLN A 115 2.85 8.41 13.89
CA GLN A 115 2.03 8.41 15.10
C GLN A 115 2.78 9.10 16.23
N GLN A 116 2.09 9.98 16.94
CA GLN A 116 2.53 10.44 18.24
C GLN A 116 2.02 9.46 19.28
N ILE A 117 2.93 8.90 20.05
CA ILE A 117 2.62 7.99 21.16
C ILE A 117 1.65 8.73 22.10
N SER A 118 0.40 8.34 22.09
CA SER A 118 -0.57 8.76 23.09
C SER A 118 -1.05 7.54 23.87
N ALA A 119 -1.34 7.74 25.15
CA ALA A 119 -1.83 6.68 26.02
C ALA A 119 -3.01 5.94 25.34
N LYS A 120 -3.01 4.62 25.50
CA LYS A 120 -4.09 3.73 25.02
C LYS A 120 -5.45 4.29 25.48
N LYS A 121 -6.27 4.72 24.55
CA LYS A 121 -7.66 5.07 24.86
C LYS A 121 -8.45 3.78 24.83
N ALA A 122 -8.90 3.32 26.00
CA ALA A 122 -9.94 2.31 26.07
C ALA A 122 -11.19 2.89 25.38
N PHE A 123 -11.80 2.13 24.50
CA PHE A 123 -13.08 2.48 23.89
C PHE A 123 -14.09 1.39 24.20
N GLN A 124 -15.32 1.82 24.50
CA GLN A 124 -16.44 0.91 24.64
C GLN A 124 -17.04 0.63 23.26
N LEU A 125 -17.27 -0.63 22.97
CA LEU A 125 -17.96 -1.00 21.74
C LEU A 125 -19.44 -0.63 21.82
N PRO A 126 -20.02 -0.03 20.77
CA PRO A 126 -21.46 0.19 20.70
C PRO A 126 -22.24 -1.14 20.79
N LYS A 127 -23.52 -1.07 21.18
CA LYS A 127 -24.41 -2.22 21.18
C LYS A 127 -24.50 -2.88 19.80
N GLY A 128 -24.43 -4.19 19.72
CA GLY A 128 -24.46 -4.95 18.46
C GLY A 128 -23.13 -4.98 17.72
N VAL A 129 -22.08 -4.31 18.23
CA VAL A 129 -20.74 -4.27 17.62
C VAL A 129 -19.84 -5.29 18.31
N THR A 130 -19.15 -6.11 17.52
CA THR A 130 -18.06 -6.98 17.97
C THR A 130 -16.79 -6.69 17.19
N LEU A 131 -15.65 -6.96 17.82
CA LEU A 131 -14.32 -6.77 17.23
C LEU A 131 -13.60 -8.11 17.23
N LYS A 132 -13.17 -8.57 16.05
CA LYS A 132 -12.47 -9.85 15.89
C LYS A 132 -11.13 -9.64 15.20
N ARG A 133 -10.13 -10.47 15.54
CA ARG A 133 -8.91 -10.58 14.77
C ARG A 133 -9.23 -11.23 13.42
N ILE A 134 -8.60 -10.76 12.34
CA ILE A 134 -8.79 -11.32 11.01
C ILE A 134 -8.24 -12.75 10.99
N ASN A 135 -9.08 -13.69 10.56
CA ASN A 135 -8.80 -15.09 10.34
C ASN A 135 -9.43 -15.55 9.01
N GLU A 136 -9.36 -16.84 8.68
CA GLU A 136 -9.89 -17.37 7.42
C GLU A 136 -11.40 -17.11 7.25
N ASP A 137 -12.18 -17.20 8.33
CA ASP A 137 -13.63 -16.96 8.28
C ASP A 137 -13.94 -15.49 7.95
N ILE A 138 -13.21 -14.57 8.59
CA ILE A 138 -13.33 -13.13 8.28
C ILE A 138 -12.93 -12.85 6.84
N ILE A 139 -11.79 -13.40 6.37
CA ILE A 139 -11.33 -13.24 4.98
C ILE A 139 -12.38 -13.76 3.99
N SER A 140 -13.01 -14.88 4.29
CA SER A 140 -14.04 -15.50 3.45
C SER A 140 -15.33 -14.69 3.40
N SER A 141 -15.66 -13.96 4.46
CA SER A 141 -16.86 -13.11 4.58
C SER A 141 -16.59 -11.63 4.22
N SER A 142 -15.33 -11.23 4.03
CA SER A 142 -14.96 -9.88 3.65
C SER A 142 -15.41 -9.55 2.22
N THR A 143 -15.87 -8.32 2.02
CA THR A 143 -16.18 -7.80 0.67
C THR A 143 -14.98 -7.13 0.02
N GLU A 144 -13.99 -6.75 0.81
CA GLU A 144 -12.84 -5.98 0.35
C GLU A 144 -11.53 -6.75 0.46
N PHE A 145 -11.17 -7.18 1.67
CA PHE A 145 -9.92 -7.87 1.93
C PHE A 145 -10.10 -9.39 1.80
N GLN A 146 -10.49 -9.80 0.58
CA GLN A 146 -10.66 -11.21 0.21
C GLN A 146 -9.32 -11.91 0.00
N LYS A 147 -9.36 -13.22 -0.20
CA LYS A 147 -8.18 -14.05 -0.49
C LYS A 147 -7.22 -13.45 -1.52
N ALA A 148 -7.74 -12.90 -2.63
CA ALA A 148 -6.93 -12.30 -3.69
C ALA A 148 -6.10 -11.09 -3.22
N TYR A 149 -6.61 -10.31 -2.26
CA TYR A 149 -5.86 -9.22 -1.63
C TYR A 149 -4.61 -9.74 -0.92
N TYR A 150 -4.74 -10.77 -0.08
CA TYR A 150 -3.62 -11.33 0.66
C TYR A 150 -2.64 -12.10 -0.25
N GLU A 151 -3.14 -12.74 -1.31
CA GLU A 151 -2.29 -13.34 -2.34
C GLU A 151 -1.46 -12.28 -3.07
N GLU A 152 -2.03 -11.11 -3.36
CA GLU A 152 -1.31 -10.02 -4.04
C GLU A 152 -0.20 -9.41 -3.19
N TYR A 153 -0.46 -9.13 -1.89
CA TYR A 153 0.47 -8.38 -1.05
C TYR A 153 1.35 -9.28 -0.16
N TRP A 154 0.83 -10.42 0.27
CA TRP A 154 1.51 -11.35 1.16
C TRP A 154 2.00 -12.63 0.48
N GLY A 155 1.61 -12.84 -0.77
CA GLY A 155 1.89 -14.07 -1.53
C GLY A 155 0.93 -15.22 -1.19
N SER A 156 0.32 -15.24 -0.01
CA SER A 156 -0.74 -16.18 0.37
C SER A 156 -1.48 -15.73 1.63
N VAL A 157 -2.70 -16.24 1.84
CA VAL A 157 -3.45 -16.07 3.09
C VAL A 157 -2.69 -16.66 4.29
N SER A 158 -2.12 -17.85 4.13
CA SER A 158 -1.34 -18.51 5.20
C SER A 158 -0.15 -17.66 5.64
N ASN A 159 0.57 -17.03 4.70
CA ASN A 159 1.68 -16.15 5.03
C ASN A 159 1.20 -14.90 5.80
N PHE A 160 0.06 -14.30 5.39
CA PHE A 160 -0.53 -13.19 6.13
C PHE A 160 -0.92 -13.60 7.56
N LEU A 161 -1.62 -14.71 7.71
CA LEU A 161 -2.08 -15.17 9.04
C LEU A 161 -0.91 -15.52 9.99
N LYS A 162 0.23 -15.91 9.44
CA LYS A 162 1.46 -16.19 10.19
C LYS A 162 2.23 -14.94 10.57
N ASN A 163 2.40 -14.00 9.66
CA ASN A 163 3.36 -12.89 9.79
C ASN A 163 2.70 -11.51 9.82
N GLY A 164 1.43 -11.39 9.42
CA GLY A 164 0.64 -10.18 9.47
C GLY A 164 -0.45 -10.23 10.53
N PHE A 165 -1.27 -9.21 10.60
CA PHE A 165 -2.44 -9.15 11.47
C PHE A 165 -3.43 -8.09 11.01
N GLY A 166 -4.64 -8.15 11.57
CA GLY A 166 -5.68 -7.16 11.34
C GLY A 166 -6.88 -7.42 12.22
N PHE A 167 -7.82 -6.49 12.19
CA PHE A 167 -9.06 -6.54 12.97
C PHE A 167 -10.25 -6.16 12.11
N ALA A 168 -11.34 -6.90 12.32
CA ALA A 168 -12.63 -6.65 11.69
C ALA A 168 -13.65 -6.21 12.74
N VAL A 169 -14.40 -5.19 12.42
CA VAL A 169 -15.60 -4.77 13.14
C VAL A 169 -16.79 -5.47 12.50
N LEU A 170 -17.53 -6.21 13.30
CA LEU A 170 -18.79 -6.81 12.92
C LEU A 170 -19.94 -6.04 13.58
N TYR A 171 -20.96 -5.77 12.80
CA TYR A 171 -22.23 -5.21 13.25
C TYR A 171 -23.35 -6.17 12.84
N ASP A 172 -24.13 -6.64 13.82
CA ASP A 172 -25.14 -7.71 13.62
C ASP A 172 -24.58 -8.93 12.87
N ASN A 173 -23.35 -9.35 13.21
CA ASN A 173 -22.58 -10.44 12.62
C ASN A 173 -22.09 -10.23 11.16
N TYR A 174 -22.31 -9.07 10.56
CA TYR A 174 -21.75 -8.72 9.24
C TYR A 174 -20.43 -7.97 9.39
N VAL A 175 -19.43 -8.31 8.59
CA VAL A 175 -18.17 -7.58 8.53
C VAL A 175 -18.42 -6.22 7.88
N VAL A 176 -18.35 -5.13 8.65
CA VAL A 176 -18.70 -3.78 8.22
C VAL A 176 -17.49 -2.86 8.08
N SER A 177 -16.40 -3.14 8.79
CA SER A 177 -15.15 -2.41 8.66
C SER A 177 -13.97 -3.30 9.03
N GLU A 178 -12.85 -3.11 8.36
CA GLU A 178 -11.64 -3.89 8.55
C GLU A 178 -10.42 -2.98 8.54
N CYS A 179 -9.42 -3.30 9.36
CA CYS A 179 -8.09 -2.70 9.31
C CYS A 179 -7.06 -3.83 9.32
N THR A 180 -6.26 -3.92 8.28
CA THR A 180 -5.25 -4.97 8.10
C THR A 180 -3.87 -4.39 7.88
N SER A 181 -2.82 -5.14 8.24
CA SER A 181 -1.46 -4.82 7.80
C SER A 181 -1.33 -5.19 6.32
N ILE A 182 -1.23 -4.17 5.44
CA ILE A 182 -0.90 -4.44 4.03
C ILE A 182 0.54 -4.91 3.91
N PHE A 183 1.44 -4.36 4.75
CA PHE A 183 2.84 -4.75 4.88
C PHE A 183 3.27 -4.69 6.34
N LEU A 184 4.23 -5.54 6.71
CA LEU A 184 4.88 -5.54 8.01
C LEU A 184 6.36 -5.86 7.86
N GLY A 185 7.24 -5.00 8.39
CA GLY A 185 8.69 -5.17 8.36
C GLY A 185 9.40 -3.92 8.89
N GLY A 186 10.62 -4.08 9.41
CA GLY A 186 11.39 -2.99 10.01
C GLY A 186 10.72 -2.38 11.23
N ASP A 187 10.10 -3.19 12.07
CA ASP A 187 9.32 -2.77 13.24
C ASP A 187 8.16 -1.81 12.90
N ARG A 188 7.61 -1.93 11.67
CA ARG A 188 6.53 -1.10 11.15
C ARG A 188 5.42 -1.97 10.60
N ALA A 189 4.16 -1.55 10.82
CA ALA A 189 2.98 -2.14 10.20
C ALA A 189 2.21 -1.06 9.44
N GLU A 190 2.12 -1.19 8.12
CA GLU A 190 1.36 -0.27 7.29
C GLU A 190 -0.11 -0.66 7.28
N MET A 191 -0.95 0.29 7.67
CA MET A 191 -2.38 0.09 7.83
C MET A 191 -3.10 0.22 6.49
N ASP A 192 -3.93 -0.75 6.15
CA ASP A 192 -4.96 -0.60 5.11
C ASP A 192 -6.34 -0.78 5.75
N ILE A 193 -7.26 0.15 5.49
CA ILE A 193 -8.54 0.22 6.18
C ILE A 193 -9.69 0.42 5.20
N TYR A 194 -10.75 -0.33 5.43
CA TYR A 194 -11.98 -0.25 4.65
C TYR A 194 -13.21 -0.26 5.54
N THR A 195 -14.24 0.49 5.13
CA THR A 195 -15.58 0.42 5.71
C THR A 195 -16.60 0.35 4.59
N HIS A 196 -17.49 -0.63 4.68
CA HIS A 196 -18.58 -0.82 3.73
C HIS A 196 -19.41 0.45 3.59
N GLU A 197 -19.84 0.78 2.37
CA GLU A 197 -20.41 2.10 2.04
C GLU A 197 -21.60 2.48 2.92
N GLU A 198 -22.49 1.54 3.20
CA GLU A 198 -23.70 1.74 4.01
C GLU A 198 -23.40 2.02 5.49
N TYR A 199 -22.20 1.69 5.97
CA TYR A 199 -21.79 1.84 7.36
C TYR A 199 -20.76 2.96 7.58
N ARG A 200 -20.50 3.77 6.55
CA ARG A 200 -19.61 4.93 6.66
C ARG A 200 -20.21 6.00 7.55
N GLY A 201 -19.37 6.75 8.24
CA GLY A 201 -19.81 7.79 9.18
C GLY A 201 -20.20 7.30 10.58
N MET A 202 -20.35 5.97 10.77
CA MET A 202 -20.74 5.38 12.05
C MET A 202 -19.57 5.14 13.03
N GLY A 203 -18.33 5.49 12.64
CA GLY A 203 -17.16 5.39 13.51
C GLY A 203 -16.45 4.03 13.46
N PHE A 204 -16.88 3.08 12.67
CA PHE A 204 -16.32 1.72 12.65
C PHE A 204 -14.87 1.67 12.18
N ALA A 205 -14.47 2.51 11.21
CA ALA A 205 -13.07 2.66 10.83
C ALA A 205 -12.19 3.13 11.99
N TYR A 206 -12.69 4.02 12.84
CA TYR A 206 -11.97 4.47 14.03
C TYR A 206 -11.79 3.33 15.04
N ILE A 207 -12.81 2.48 15.23
CA ILE A 207 -12.74 1.32 16.12
C ILE A 207 -11.69 0.32 15.61
N ALA A 208 -11.78 -0.08 14.34
CA ALA A 208 -10.82 -1.02 13.73
C ALA A 208 -9.39 -0.48 13.77
N GLY A 209 -9.18 0.79 13.37
CA GLY A 209 -7.87 1.44 13.37
C GLY A 209 -7.30 1.62 14.78
N SER A 210 -8.14 1.98 15.77
CA SER A 210 -7.69 2.10 17.17
C SER A 210 -7.21 0.76 17.73
N LYS A 211 -7.93 -0.34 17.46
CA LYS A 211 -7.49 -1.66 17.90
C LYS A 211 -6.18 -2.08 17.21
N PHE A 212 -6.06 -1.83 15.92
CA PHE A 212 -4.83 -2.10 15.17
C PHE A 212 -3.64 -1.35 15.77
N ILE A 213 -3.79 -0.06 16.04
CA ILE A 213 -2.75 0.79 16.64
C ILE A 213 -2.36 0.28 18.03
N ASN A 214 -3.35 -0.04 18.88
CA ASN A 214 -3.07 -0.57 20.22
C ASN A 214 -2.28 -1.89 20.15
N ASP A 215 -2.68 -2.79 19.24
CA ASP A 215 -1.97 -4.06 19.03
C ASP A 215 -0.51 -3.84 18.56
N CYS A 216 -0.29 -2.89 17.65
CA CYS A 216 1.06 -2.48 17.25
C CYS A 216 1.89 -2.05 18.46
N LEU A 217 1.38 -1.09 19.25
CA LEU A 217 2.10 -0.52 20.38
C LEU A 217 2.39 -1.55 21.49
N GLU A 218 1.45 -2.47 21.72
CA GLU A 218 1.61 -3.59 22.67
C GLU A 218 2.73 -4.55 22.27
N ASN A 219 2.98 -4.68 20.97
CA ASN A 219 4.00 -5.57 20.42
C ASN A 219 5.28 -4.83 19.98
N GLY A 220 5.44 -3.56 20.33
CA GLY A 220 6.64 -2.76 19.97
C GLY A 220 6.74 -2.44 18.46
N VAL A 221 5.62 -2.50 17.74
CA VAL A 221 5.53 -2.21 16.31
C VAL A 221 5.00 -0.79 16.10
N SER A 222 5.59 -0.04 15.19
CA SER A 222 5.15 1.30 14.83
C SER A 222 4.05 1.23 13.75
N PRO A 223 2.81 1.65 14.04
CA PRO A 223 1.78 1.74 13.00
C PRO A 223 2.10 2.86 12.02
N CYS A 224 1.98 2.59 10.72
CA CYS A 224 2.21 3.53 9.65
C CYS A 224 0.90 3.79 8.87
N TRP A 225 0.75 5.04 8.43
CA TRP A 225 -0.39 5.47 7.64
C TRP A 225 0.08 6.33 6.48
N ASP A 226 -0.30 5.95 5.27
CA ASP A 226 -0.01 6.71 4.06
C ASP A 226 -1.29 6.89 3.24
N CYS A 227 -1.52 8.09 2.70
CA CYS A 227 -2.67 8.31 1.83
C CYS A 227 -2.40 9.35 0.74
N ASP A 228 -3.23 9.34 -0.31
CA ASP A 228 -3.26 10.40 -1.31
C ASP A 228 -3.53 11.76 -0.65
N VAL A 229 -2.82 12.80 -1.08
CA VAL A 229 -2.99 14.17 -0.57
C VAL A 229 -4.39 14.73 -0.81
N SER A 230 -5.14 14.17 -1.76
CA SER A 230 -6.54 14.54 -2.06
C SER A 230 -7.58 13.76 -1.25
N ASN A 231 -7.19 12.65 -0.58
CA ASN A 231 -8.10 11.80 0.19
C ASN A 231 -8.43 12.41 1.55
N LYS A 232 -9.36 13.37 1.55
CA LYS A 232 -9.78 14.10 2.76
C LYS A 232 -10.29 13.18 3.87
N SER A 233 -11.04 12.13 3.54
CA SER A 233 -11.58 11.18 4.52
C SER A 233 -10.49 10.39 5.23
N SER A 234 -9.50 9.90 4.49
CA SER A 234 -8.34 9.19 5.05
C SER A 234 -7.48 10.12 5.92
N ILE A 235 -7.21 11.36 5.46
CA ILE A 235 -6.49 12.37 6.23
C ILE A 235 -7.21 12.70 7.54
N HIS A 236 -8.54 12.84 7.51
CA HIS A 236 -9.34 13.12 8.70
C HIS A 236 -9.27 11.95 9.70
N LEU A 237 -9.43 10.71 9.22
CA LEU A 237 -9.37 9.52 10.06
C LEU A 237 -7.97 9.36 10.68
N ALA A 238 -6.90 9.53 9.89
CA ALA A 238 -5.52 9.47 10.38
C ALA A 238 -5.31 10.47 11.55
N LYS A 239 -5.71 11.72 11.38
CA LYS A 239 -5.62 12.75 12.43
C LYS A 239 -6.43 12.38 13.67
N LYS A 240 -7.65 11.86 13.51
CA LYS A 240 -8.51 11.41 14.62
C LYS A 240 -7.87 10.24 15.38
N LEU A 241 -7.13 9.37 14.71
CA LEU A 241 -6.37 8.26 15.30
C LEU A 241 -5.03 8.70 15.94
N GLY A 242 -4.67 9.99 15.89
CA GLY A 242 -3.49 10.54 16.52
C GLY A 242 -2.26 10.63 15.62
N PHE A 243 -2.42 10.41 14.31
CA PHE A 243 -1.35 10.59 13.33
C PHE A 243 -1.15 12.07 12.96
N LYS A 244 0.09 12.44 12.67
CA LYS A 244 0.48 13.73 12.09
C LYS A 244 1.21 13.52 10.77
N ILE A 245 0.98 14.43 9.81
CA ILE A 245 1.71 14.42 8.55
C ILE A 245 3.20 14.61 8.86
N SER A 246 4.00 13.64 8.43
CA SER A 246 5.45 13.61 8.59
C SER A 246 6.14 14.11 7.34
N THR A 247 5.78 13.55 6.19
CA THR A 247 6.42 13.89 4.92
C THR A 247 5.45 13.74 3.75
N LYS A 248 5.93 14.14 2.57
CA LYS A 248 5.21 14.04 1.31
C LYS A 248 6.12 13.46 0.26
N TYR A 249 5.64 12.46 -0.49
CA TYR A 249 6.41 11.77 -1.51
C TYR A 249 5.57 11.48 -2.75
N SER A 250 6.23 11.08 -3.83
CA SER A 250 5.59 10.76 -5.10
C SER A 250 5.52 9.26 -5.34
N ILE A 251 4.44 8.83 -5.96
CA ILE A 251 4.38 7.55 -6.64
C ILE A 251 4.06 7.77 -8.12
N PHE A 252 4.65 6.93 -8.95
CA PHE A 252 4.43 6.91 -10.40
C PHE A 252 3.77 5.59 -10.78
N PHE A 253 2.73 5.65 -11.58
CA PHE A 253 2.00 4.44 -12.01
C PHE A 253 1.54 4.58 -13.46
N LYS A 254 1.38 3.44 -14.12
CA LYS A 254 1.02 3.37 -15.54
C LYS A 254 -0.29 4.09 -15.82
N LYS A 255 -0.34 4.95 -16.84
CA LYS A 255 -1.57 5.57 -17.35
C LYS A 255 -2.53 4.49 -17.85
N ILE A 256 -3.77 4.52 -17.38
CA ILE A 256 -4.84 3.71 -17.93
C ILE A 256 -5.36 4.45 -19.17
N ARG A 257 -5.00 3.97 -20.36
CA ARG A 257 -5.58 4.47 -21.60
C ARG A 257 -7.00 3.89 -21.74
N LEU A 258 -8.03 4.62 -21.34
CA LEU A 258 -9.40 4.29 -21.68
C LEU A 258 -9.50 4.34 -23.22
N LYS A 259 -9.81 3.22 -23.87
CA LYS A 259 -10.21 3.24 -25.29
C LYS A 259 -11.44 4.13 -25.36
N LYS A 260 -11.34 5.27 -26.04
CA LYS A 260 -12.52 6.05 -26.44
C LYS A 260 -13.34 5.16 -27.38
N THR A 261 -14.29 4.42 -26.86
CA THR A 261 -15.38 3.88 -27.65
C THR A 261 -16.25 5.08 -28.00
N LEU A 262 -16.24 5.47 -29.25
CA LEU A 262 -17.21 6.43 -29.79
C LEU A 262 -18.62 5.99 -29.40
N PRO A 263 -19.47 6.86 -28.85
CA PRO A 263 -20.85 6.49 -28.55
C PRO A 263 -21.58 6.19 -29.86
N ARG A 264 -21.93 4.93 -30.10
CA ARG A 264 -22.97 4.63 -31.05
C ARG A 264 -24.26 5.26 -30.54
N LYS A 265 -24.84 6.17 -31.32
CA LYS A 265 -26.14 6.76 -31.07
C LYS A 265 -27.18 5.68 -30.79
N GLY A 266 -27.88 5.81 -29.67
CA GLY A 266 -29.16 5.15 -29.39
C GLY A 266 -29.05 3.79 -28.71
N LEU A 267 -29.13 3.73 -27.42
CA LEU A 267 -30.08 2.98 -26.57
C LEU A 267 -29.71 3.21 -25.10
N PHE A 268 -30.62 3.76 -24.34
CA PHE A 268 -30.55 3.75 -22.87
C PHE A 268 -30.70 2.30 -22.40
N LEU A 269 -29.62 1.68 -21.94
CA LEU A 269 -29.64 0.46 -21.17
C LEU A 269 -28.60 0.63 -20.05
N SER A 270 -29.08 0.64 -18.82
CA SER A 270 -28.26 0.56 -17.63
C SER A 270 -27.47 -0.74 -17.64
N THR A 271 -26.25 -0.72 -18.11
CA THR A 271 -25.33 -1.84 -17.98
C THR A 271 -24.40 -1.55 -16.83
N LYS A 272 -24.57 -2.28 -15.73
CA LYS A 272 -23.50 -2.53 -14.76
C LYS A 272 -22.30 -3.05 -15.54
N LEU A 273 -21.29 -2.21 -15.74
CA LEU A 273 -20.00 -2.60 -16.29
C LEU A 273 -19.24 -3.38 -15.21
N THR A 274 -19.44 -4.69 -15.20
CA THR A 274 -18.49 -5.64 -14.61
C THR A 274 -17.31 -5.75 -15.57
N GLY A 275 -16.39 -4.83 -15.50
CA GLY A 275 -15.09 -4.90 -16.17
C GLY A 275 -14.01 -4.97 -15.09
N ASN A 276 -13.24 -6.06 -15.09
CA ASN A 276 -12.05 -6.25 -14.26
C ASN A 276 -11.06 -5.10 -14.43
N ILE A 277 -11.32 -3.97 -13.79
CA ILE A 277 -10.32 -2.95 -13.48
C ILE A 277 -9.70 -3.44 -12.19
N MET A 278 -8.50 -4.00 -12.30
CA MET A 278 -7.65 -4.33 -11.16
C MET A 278 -7.31 -3.03 -10.45
N LEU A 279 -8.21 -2.59 -9.54
CA LEU A 279 -8.06 -1.41 -8.71
C LEU A 279 -6.88 -1.66 -7.77
N ILE A 280 -5.98 -0.72 -7.76
CA ILE A 280 -4.86 -0.66 -6.82
C ILE A 280 -5.45 -0.45 -5.43
N HIS A 281 -5.60 -1.52 -4.65
CA HIS A 281 -6.07 -1.48 -3.28
C HIS A 281 -4.94 -1.00 -2.35
N MET A 282 -4.72 0.26 -2.34
CA MET A 282 -4.15 1.00 -1.22
C MET A 282 -5.21 2.05 -0.91
N ASN A 283 -5.55 2.32 0.33
CA ASN A 283 -6.64 3.20 0.79
C ASN A 283 -6.76 4.60 0.13
N SER A 284 -6.01 4.84 -0.93
CA SER A 284 -5.90 6.10 -1.66
C SER A 284 -6.33 6.06 -3.12
N PHE A 285 -6.65 4.91 -3.68
CA PHE A 285 -6.84 4.78 -5.14
C PHE A 285 -8.29 4.70 -5.60
N ARG A 286 -9.27 4.78 -4.67
CA ARG A 286 -10.70 4.55 -4.98
C ARG A 286 -11.46 5.69 -5.63
N HIS A 287 -10.84 6.83 -5.88
CA HIS A 287 -11.53 7.99 -6.49
C HIS A 287 -11.12 8.30 -7.93
N LEU A 288 -10.52 7.33 -8.64
CA LEU A 288 -10.33 7.43 -10.08
C LEU A 288 -11.43 6.64 -10.80
N LYS A 289 -12.66 7.13 -10.73
CA LYS A 289 -13.72 6.85 -11.72
C LYS A 289 -13.68 7.89 -12.82
#